data_b284666b81981fc0519416f7eb5d375d
#
_entry.id   b284666b81981fc0519416f7eb5d375d
#
_cell.length_a   1.000
_cell.length_b   1.000
_cell.length_c   1.000
_cell.angle_alpha   90.00
_cell.angle_beta   90.00
_cell.angle_gamma   90.00
#
_symmetry.space_group_name_H-M   'P 1'
#
loop_
_entity.id
_entity.type
_entity.pdbx_description
1 polymer ?
#
loop_
_entity_poly.entity_id
_entity_poly.type
_entity_poly.pdbx_seq_one_letter_code
_entity_poly.pdbx_strand_id
1 'polypeptide(L)'
;MPEVSIVEGAQFIASLKEKLLEEAQEVSNATEDQIIEELADVLEVIDGIIETLEIDRHLLASLKAKKFADRGGFTRGLILH
;
A
#
# COMPACT_ATOMS: atom_id res chain seq x y z
N MET A 1 6.53 14.06 -20.99
CA MET A 1 6.01 13.69 -21.28
C MET A 1 5.14 13.79 -21.37
N PRO A 2 4.91 13.89 -21.70
CA PRO A 2 3.98 13.92 -21.51
C PRO A 2 3.15 13.38 -21.74
N GLU A 3 3.29 13.05 -22.11
CA GLU A 3 2.39 12.58 -22.31
C GLU A 3 2.07 11.54 -21.82
N VAL A 4 2.40 11.46 -20.83
CA VAL A 4 1.75 10.41 -20.18
C VAL A 4 0.35 10.56 -20.42
N SER A 5 -0.16 9.74 -21.15
CA SER A 5 -1.51 9.92 -21.51
C SER A 5 -2.38 9.26 -20.49
N ILE A 6 -3.61 9.67 -20.46
CA ILE A 6 -4.57 9.12 -19.59
C ILE A 6 -4.83 7.65 -19.88
N VAL A 7 -4.67 7.28 -21.13
CA VAL A 7 -4.83 5.91 -21.53
C VAL A 7 -3.92 4.98 -20.74
N GLU A 8 -2.78 5.50 -20.37
CA GLU A 8 -1.81 4.71 -19.64
C GLU A 8 -2.10 4.65 -18.15
N GLY A 9 -3.12 5.37 -17.70
CA GLY A 9 -3.44 5.37 -16.28
C GLY A 9 -3.77 3.99 -15.78
N ALA A 10 -4.58 3.24 -16.54
CA ALA A 10 -4.94 1.90 -16.12
C ALA A 10 -3.73 0.98 -16.08
N GLN A 11 -2.83 1.12 -17.05
CA GLN A 11 -1.62 0.31 -17.05
C GLN A 11 -0.69 0.72 -15.93
N PHE A 12 -0.66 1.99 -15.63
CA PHE A 12 0.16 2.48 -14.54
C PHE A 12 -0.33 1.92 -13.22
N ILE A 13 -1.64 1.90 -13.01
CA ILE A 13 -2.21 1.31 -11.80
C ILE A 13 -1.89 -0.18 -11.73
N ALA A 14 -1.99 -0.88 -12.84
CA ALA A 14 -1.66 -2.29 -12.84
C ALA A 14 -0.20 -2.50 -12.46
N SER A 15 0.69 -1.63 -12.96
CA SER A 15 2.10 -1.71 -12.62
C SER A 15 2.33 -1.44 -11.14
N LEU A 16 1.60 -0.48 -10.58
CA LEU A 16 1.72 -0.18 -9.16
C LEU A 16 1.25 -1.36 -8.31
N LYS A 17 0.18 -2.03 -8.73
CA LYS A 17 -0.28 -3.19 -8.00
C LYS A 17 0.73 -4.32 -8.03
N GLU A 18 1.38 -4.52 -9.17
CA GLU A 18 2.43 -5.51 -9.26
C GLU A 18 3.62 -5.12 -8.40
N LYS A 19 3.94 -3.83 -8.40
CA LYS A 19 5.02 -3.34 -7.57
C LYS A 19 4.71 -3.57 -6.10
N LEU A 20 3.46 -3.35 -5.71
CA LEU A 20 3.06 -3.59 -4.33
C LEU A 20 3.27 -5.05 -3.95
N LEU A 21 2.95 -5.96 -4.86
CA LEU A 21 3.16 -7.37 -4.62
C LEU A 21 4.64 -7.68 -4.44
N GLU A 22 5.49 -7.09 -5.29
CA GLU A 22 6.92 -7.27 -5.17
C GLU A 22 7.45 -6.76 -3.83
N GLU A 23 7.01 -5.56 -3.44
CA GLU A 23 7.50 -5.00 -2.18
C GLU A 23 6.98 -5.77 -0.99
N ALA A 24 5.77 -6.30 -1.07
CA ALA A 24 5.27 -7.15 0.00
C ALA A 24 6.13 -8.41 0.14
N GLN A 25 6.57 -8.95 -0.99
CA GLN A 25 7.46 -10.11 -0.97
C GLN A 25 8.79 -9.75 -0.33
N GLU A 26 9.31 -8.55 -0.62
CA GLU A 26 10.54 -8.09 -0.02
C GLU A 26 10.40 -7.96 1.50
N VAL A 27 9.25 -7.43 1.95
CA VAL A 27 9.00 -7.34 3.39
C VAL A 27 8.99 -8.73 4.00
N SER A 28 8.36 -9.67 3.32
CA SER A 28 8.25 -11.04 3.83
C SER A 28 9.62 -11.68 4.00
N ASN A 29 10.56 -11.31 3.15
CA ASN A 29 11.90 -11.90 3.16
C ASN A 29 12.92 -11.06 3.91
N ALA A 30 12.52 -9.90 4.41
CA ALA A 30 13.47 -8.96 5.03
C ALA A 30 13.84 -9.43 6.43
N THR A 31 15.10 -9.17 6.79
CA THR A 31 15.51 -9.31 8.17
C THR A 31 15.03 -8.09 8.96
N GLU A 32 15.12 -8.18 10.27
CA GLU A 32 14.70 -7.04 11.09
C GLU A 32 15.50 -5.79 10.80
N ASP A 33 16.75 -5.94 10.40
CA ASP A 33 17.58 -4.80 10.04
C ASP A 33 17.10 -4.11 8.78
N GLN A 34 16.45 -4.85 7.88
CA GLN A 34 16.04 -4.34 6.58
C GLN A 34 14.59 -3.93 6.55
N ILE A 35 13.83 -4.28 7.57
CA ILE A 35 12.38 -4.16 7.52
C ILE A 35 11.92 -2.71 7.35
N ILE A 36 12.64 -1.76 7.95
CA ILE A 36 12.24 -0.36 7.86
C ILE A 36 12.31 0.13 6.42
N GLU A 37 13.38 -0.21 5.71
CA GLU A 37 13.51 0.19 4.32
C GLU A 37 12.43 -0.44 3.47
N GLU A 38 12.17 -1.73 3.70
CA GLU A 38 11.17 -2.41 2.90
C GLU A 38 9.77 -1.88 3.17
N LEU A 39 9.48 -1.52 4.42
CA LEU A 39 8.19 -0.91 4.72
C LEU A 39 8.06 0.46 4.08
N ALA A 40 9.16 1.22 4.03
CA ALA A 40 9.13 2.51 3.36
C ALA A 40 8.79 2.34 1.88
N ASP A 41 9.36 1.32 1.24
CA ASP A 41 9.07 1.04 -0.16
C ASP A 41 7.61 0.70 -0.36
N VAL A 42 7.05 -0.12 0.54
CA VAL A 42 5.63 -0.46 0.45
C VAL A 42 4.77 0.79 0.57
N LEU A 43 5.09 1.65 1.53
CA LEU A 43 4.32 2.87 1.72
C LEU A 43 4.41 3.79 0.52
N GLU A 44 5.57 3.84 -0.14
CA GLU A 44 5.71 4.65 -1.34
C GLU A 44 4.81 4.16 -2.46
N VAL A 45 4.74 2.86 -2.63
CA VAL A 45 3.87 2.31 -3.66
C VAL A 45 2.40 2.60 -3.31
N ILE A 46 2.05 2.47 -2.04
CA ILE A 46 0.70 2.78 -1.60
C ILE A 46 0.37 4.24 -1.88
N ASP A 47 1.30 5.15 -1.58
CA ASP A 47 1.10 6.56 -1.88
C ASP A 47 0.88 6.78 -3.37
N GLY A 48 1.64 6.09 -4.20
CA GLY A 48 1.45 6.20 -5.64
C GLY A 48 0.07 5.78 -6.08
N ILE A 49 -0.45 4.71 -5.50
CA ILE A 49 -1.79 4.26 -5.82
C ILE A 49 -2.83 5.28 -5.38
N ILE A 50 -2.66 5.80 -4.17
CA ILE A 50 -3.59 6.80 -3.64
C ILE A 50 -3.62 8.03 -4.54
N GLU A 51 -2.46 8.50 -4.95
CA GLU A 51 -2.39 9.70 -5.77
C GLU A 51 -2.93 9.45 -7.17
N THR A 52 -2.60 8.32 -7.75
CA THR A 52 -3.03 8.02 -9.12
C THR A 52 -4.53 7.87 -9.19
N LEU A 53 -5.14 7.25 -8.19
CA LEU A 53 -6.58 7.06 -8.16
C LEU A 53 -7.32 8.19 -7.47
N GLU A 54 -6.58 9.20 -6.99
CA GLU A 54 -7.17 10.36 -6.32
C GLU A 54 -8.05 9.94 -5.16
N ILE A 55 -7.53 9.01 -4.36
CA ILE A 55 -8.27 8.51 -3.22
C ILE A 55 -8.25 9.55 -2.10
N ASP A 56 -9.40 9.75 -1.47
CA ASP A 56 -9.51 10.64 -0.33
C ASP A 56 -8.84 9.99 0.88
N ARG A 57 -7.77 10.60 1.36
CA ARG A 57 -7.00 10.01 2.46
C ARG A 57 -7.79 10.00 3.77
N HIS A 58 -8.71 10.93 3.94
CA HIS A 58 -9.58 10.92 5.13
C HIS A 58 -10.51 9.72 5.11
N LEU A 59 -11.06 9.43 3.94
CA LEU A 59 -11.91 8.27 3.80
C LEU A 59 -11.13 6.98 4.07
N LEU A 60 -9.93 6.92 3.51
CA LEU A 60 -9.09 5.75 3.72
C LEU A 60 -8.75 5.58 5.20
N ALA A 61 -8.41 6.66 5.86
CA ALA A 61 -8.09 6.61 7.29
C ALA A 61 -9.30 6.19 8.12
N SER A 62 -10.48 6.67 7.74
CA SER A 62 -11.70 6.29 8.44
C SER A 62 -11.98 4.81 8.31
N LEU A 63 -11.81 4.28 7.11
CA LEU A 63 -12.01 2.85 6.91
C LEU A 63 -10.99 2.03 7.69
N LYS A 64 -9.75 2.50 7.70
CA LYS A 64 -8.71 1.82 8.45
C LYS A 64 -9.03 1.79 9.93
N ALA A 65 -9.51 2.92 10.46
CA ALA A 65 -9.88 3.02 11.87
C ALA A 65 -11.05 2.10 12.19
N LYS A 66 -12.03 2.04 11.27
CA LYS A 66 -13.17 1.18 11.49
C LYS A 66 -12.75 -0.28 11.53
N LYS A 67 -11.88 -0.67 10.61
CA LYS A 67 -11.39 -2.04 10.61
C LYS A 67 -10.61 -2.35 11.88
N PHE A 68 -9.84 -1.40 12.35
CA PHE A 68 -9.13 -1.57 13.60
C PHE A 68 -10.10 -1.79 14.75
N ALA A 69 -11.15 -0.97 14.81
CA ALA A 69 -12.14 -1.09 15.87
C ALA A 69 -12.86 -2.43 15.82
N ASP A 70 -13.18 -2.89 14.59
CA ASP A 70 -13.92 -4.14 14.43
C ASP A 70 -13.08 -5.36 14.76
N ARG A 71 -11.78 -5.31 14.47
CA ARG A 71 -10.91 -6.47 14.56
C ARG A 71 -9.93 -6.42 15.71
N GLY A 72 -9.77 -5.27 16.34
CA GLY A 72 -8.81 -5.09 17.41
C GLY A 72 -7.39 -4.85 16.91
N GLY A 73 -7.21 -4.80 15.59
CA GLY A 73 -5.90 -4.57 15.00
C GLY A 73 -5.00 -5.77 15.14
N PHE A 74 -3.80 -5.63 14.62
CA PHE A 74 -2.81 -6.70 14.70
C PHE A 74 -1.79 -6.47 15.79
N THR A 75 -1.84 -5.31 16.43
CA THR A 75 -0.85 -4.97 17.45
C THR A 75 -1.02 -5.79 18.72
N ARG A 76 -2.14 -6.47 18.85
CA ARG A 76 -2.38 -7.34 19.98
C ARG A 76 -1.90 -8.76 19.76
N GLY A 77 -1.22 -9.00 18.65
CA GLY A 77 -0.81 -10.34 18.32
C GLY A 77 -1.91 -11.20 17.77
N LEU A 78 -3.07 -10.62 17.50
CA LEU A 78 -4.19 -11.35 16.93
C LEU A 78 -4.14 -11.26 15.43
N ILE A 79 -4.27 -12.37 14.76
CA ILE A 79 -4.34 -12.43 13.33
C ILE A 79 -5.69 -12.97 12.96
N LEU A 80 -6.50 -12.12 12.36
CA LEU A 80 -7.88 -12.49 12.00
C LEU A 80 -7.93 -12.83 10.54
N HIS A 81 -8.55 -13.93 10.23
CA HIS A 81 -8.63 -14.39 8.86
C HIS A 81 -10.02 -14.31 8.30
#